data_52e499d52e3ae378f779e54b2a5abd64
#
_entry.id   52e499d52e3ae378f779e54b2a5abd64
#
_cell.length_a   1.000
_cell.length_b   1.000
_cell.length_c   1.000
_cell.angle_alpha   90.00
_cell.angle_beta   90.00
_cell.angle_gamma   90.00
#
_symmetry.space_group_name_H-M   'P 1'
#
loop_
_entity.id
_entity.type
_entity.pdbx_description
1 polymer ?
#
loop_
_entity_poly.entity_id
_entity_poly.type
_entity_poly.pdbx_seq_one_letter_code
_entity_poly.pdbx_strand_id
1 'polypeptide(L)'
;LTLALASTVSAGKSHDPKGVHLSFGSRDDEMVMTWTTRKDAGTDVRYGPGDAGGGAPADLAFNATGDVRKFVDYGEISSVRYVHVATLESLAPGRRYWYQVGDAKLGRWSKIFWFNARRTQEQYTEGPPLRIIALCDIGLKGSDSIVEFLTKEIHGNDVDDEINNVNPRVDALVQCGDFAYDLDDQNGQVGDKFMAKMEPIAAYVPWMTSAGNHEASHNFTHYAERFVMPDSRKTNNHYYSVDVGPVHLVAYNTEALFWPGSFGVEYIQRMYDWMDADLASVDRVKTPWVIVHGHRPMYCPQYRELTAEEAASGGSRRTLGEYVSGEYDDEEEEEEGVSFMMRGFRKYLRGTLGGKLKKKKKWRGGMCPWEQESSRKGIPSFCEAADGTSCAFNENAVFLEGARKVNYAWKFPIEDLFQKHGVDLAFYGHEHEYWRSFPVYDEKVVNGTEITLDRYFEPKGTVHVVTGAGGNANMDLGDDPPSRGVCQLKGGLKDASPWCAFQSGVDHGDSRSQEFAYGVVTFESASKMTWEHFSALDDGKRIDTWSIETASHGPFDARAYSADLGSADAIATER
;
A
#
# COMPACT_ATOMS: atom_id res chain seq x y z
N LEU A 1 59.84 -9.04 -9.56
CA LEU A 1 59.15 -7.74 -9.37
C LEU A 1 57.67 -7.96 -9.71
N THR A 2 56.89 -8.30 -8.70
CA THR A 2 55.44 -8.48 -8.79
C THR A 2 54.81 -7.16 -8.37
N LEU A 3 54.27 -6.38 -9.33
CA LEU A 3 53.47 -5.21 -9.02
C LEU A 3 52.12 -5.67 -8.51
N ALA A 4 51.90 -5.44 -7.22
CA ALA A 4 50.55 -5.47 -6.64
C ALA A 4 49.78 -4.24 -7.12
N LEU A 5 48.84 -4.42 -8.03
CA LEU A 5 47.82 -3.43 -8.36
C LEU A 5 46.89 -3.31 -7.15
N ALA A 6 47.19 -2.36 -6.28
CA ALA A 6 46.23 -1.89 -5.29
C ALA A 6 45.07 -1.24 -6.04
N SER A 7 43.91 -1.88 -6.01
CA SER A 7 42.65 -1.29 -6.47
C SER A 7 42.38 -0.07 -5.57
N THR A 8 42.63 1.12 -6.09
CA THR A 8 42.13 2.36 -5.49
C THR A 8 40.63 2.37 -5.57
N VAL A 9 39.95 1.81 -4.57
CA VAL A 9 38.52 2.06 -4.35
C VAL A 9 38.38 3.57 -4.18
N SER A 10 37.78 4.20 -5.17
CA SER A 10 37.54 5.63 -5.22
C SER A 10 36.83 6.08 -3.93
N ALA A 11 37.53 6.81 -3.08
CA ALA A 11 37.04 7.35 -1.81
C ALA A 11 35.88 8.36 -2.00
N GLY A 12 35.48 8.66 -3.24
CA GLY A 12 34.45 9.61 -3.60
C GLY A 12 33.02 9.11 -3.49
N LYS A 13 32.77 7.83 -3.74
CA LYS A 13 31.40 7.30 -3.89
C LYS A 13 30.60 7.15 -2.59
N SER A 14 31.22 7.22 -1.42
CA SER A 14 30.55 6.98 -0.15
C SER A 14 29.80 8.19 0.42
N HIS A 15 30.05 9.39 -0.09
CA HIS A 15 29.34 10.63 0.26
C HIS A 15 28.35 11.07 -0.82
N ASP A 16 28.26 10.33 -1.91
CA ASP A 16 27.31 10.67 -2.98
C ASP A 16 25.88 10.34 -2.55
N PRO A 17 24.91 11.26 -2.72
CA PRO A 17 23.50 11.01 -2.47
C PRO A 17 22.97 9.83 -3.30
N LYS A 18 22.13 9.00 -2.68
CA LYS A 18 21.49 7.83 -3.29
C LYS A 18 20.06 7.68 -2.81
N GLY A 19 19.20 7.10 -3.67
CA GLY A 19 17.82 6.83 -3.35
C GLY A 19 17.05 8.11 -3.03
N VAL A 20 17.28 9.17 -3.78
CA VAL A 20 16.58 10.44 -3.61
C VAL A 20 15.10 10.23 -3.89
N HIS A 21 14.26 10.64 -2.96
CA HIS A 21 12.82 10.56 -3.11
C HIS A 21 12.12 11.72 -2.39
N LEU A 22 10.90 11.98 -2.85
CA LEU A 22 10.05 13.07 -2.38
C LEU A 22 8.86 12.52 -1.59
N SER A 23 8.35 13.31 -0.67
CA SER A 23 7.03 13.15 -0.08
C SER A 23 6.40 14.51 0.17
N PHE A 24 5.08 14.56 0.30
CA PHE A 24 4.41 15.79 0.75
C PHE A 24 4.78 16.07 2.21
N GLY A 25 4.97 17.35 2.54
CA GLY A 25 5.05 17.81 3.91
C GLY A 25 3.67 17.94 4.57
N SER A 26 3.67 18.32 5.85
CA SER A 26 2.44 18.50 6.62
C SER A 26 1.66 19.75 6.20
N ARG A 27 2.30 20.70 5.50
CA ARG A 27 1.65 21.90 4.94
C ARG A 27 1.55 21.80 3.42
N ASP A 28 0.59 22.51 2.84
CA ASP A 28 0.32 22.50 1.39
C ASP A 28 1.48 23.08 0.55
N ASP A 29 2.30 23.94 1.16
CA ASP A 29 3.42 24.63 0.53
C ASP A 29 4.79 23.95 0.78
N GLU A 30 4.77 22.71 1.26
CA GLU A 30 5.98 21.95 1.59
C GLU A 30 6.25 20.80 0.63
N MET A 31 7.54 20.52 0.43
CA MET A 31 8.03 19.28 -0.19
C MET A 31 9.20 18.75 0.62
N VAL A 32 9.12 17.48 1.05
CA VAL A 32 10.19 16.80 1.79
C VAL A 32 11.04 16.01 0.83
N MET A 33 12.36 16.13 0.98
CA MET A 33 13.37 15.39 0.21
C MET A 33 14.12 14.49 1.16
N THR A 34 14.21 13.22 0.83
CA THR A 34 14.97 12.22 1.60
C THR A 34 15.98 11.52 0.71
N TRP A 35 17.19 11.30 1.22
CA TRP A 35 18.24 10.53 0.53
C TRP A 35 19.20 9.90 1.54
N THR A 36 20.06 9.03 1.08
CA THR A 36 21.06 8.37 1.93
C THR A 36 22.47 8.55 1.42
N THR A 37 23.43 8.58 2.37
CA THR A 37 24.86 8.44 2.11
C THR A 37 25.46 7.33 2.98
N ARG A 38 26.62 6.80 2.59
CA ARG A 38 27.32 5.77 3.36
C ARG A 38 28.29 6.34 4.40
N LYS A 39 28.58 7.63 4.34
CA LYS A 39 29.39 8.38 5.30
C LYS A 39 28.69 9.67 5.66
N ASP A 40 29.05 10.20 6.80
CA ASP A 40 28.56 11.50 7.27
C ASP A 40 28.86 12.60 6.25
N ALA A 41 27.83 13.33 5.86
CA ALA A 41 27.85 14.39 4.87
C ALA A 41 26.89 15.51 5.25
N GLY A 42 27.04 16.67 4.63
CA GLY A 42 26.07 17.76 4.76
C GLY A 42 24.70 17.40 4.20
N THR A 43 23.68 18.13 4.65
CA THR A 43 22.30 17.98 4.18
C THR A 43 21.88 19.28 3.51
N ASP A 44 22.43 19.51 2.32
CA ASP A 44 22.21 20.74 1.56
C ASP A 44 21.33 20.46 0.34
N VAL A 45 20.44 21.38 0.03
CA VAL A 45 19.61 21.37 -1.19
C VAL A 45 19.82 22.67 -1.93
N ARG A 46 20.12 22.60 -3.23
CA ARG A 46 20.00 23.72 -4.16
C ARG A 46 18.75 23.56 -4.96
N TYR A 47 17.99 24.64 -5.14
CA TYR A 47 16.76 24.57 -5.91
C TYR A 47 16.40 25.90 -6.54
N GLY A 48 15.53 25.87 -7.51
CA GLY A 48 15.01 27.05 -8.16
C GLY A 48 13.73 26.77 -8.94
N PRO A 49 12.85 27.75 -9.09
CA PRO A 49 11.67 27.59 -9.93
C PRO A 49 12.09 27.44 -11.40
N GLY A 50 11.39 26.59 -12.12
CA GLY A 50 11.50 26.51 -13.57
C GLY A 50 11.18 27.84 -14.24
N ASP A 51 11.59 27.99 -15.50
CA ASP A 51 11.21 29.13 -16.34
C ASP A 51 9.69 29.19 -16.58
N ALA A 52 9.21 30.12 -17.37
CA ALA A 52 7.78 30.29 -17.65
C ALA A 52 7.15 29.07 -18.35
N GLY A 53 7.95 28.24 -19.02
CA GLY A 53 7.54 26.97 -19.64
C GLY A 53 7.75 25.74 -18.75
N GLY A 54 8.29 25.92 -17.54
CA GLY A 54 8.64 24.84 -16.62
C GLY A 54 10.02 24.20 -16.93
N GLY A 55 10.77 24.73 -17.88
CA GLY A 55 12.13 24.28 -18.22
C GLY A 55 13.14 24.53 -17.12
N ALA A 56 14.32 23.90 -17.22
CA ALA A 56 15.39 24.05 -16.25
C ALA A 56 15.85 25.51 -16.15
N PRO A 57 15.96 26.09 -14.93
CA PRO A 57 16.51 27.42 -14.77
C PRO A 57 18.02 27.42 -15.08
N ALA A 58 18.54 28.59 -15.46
CA ALA A 58 19.98 28.77 -15.70
C ALA A 58 20.80 28.51 -14.42
N ASP A 59 20.23 28.72 -13.25
CA ASP A 59 20.87 28.51 -11.95
C ASP A 59 19.83 28.08 -10.89
N LEU A 60 20.27 27.23 -9.96
CA LEU A 60 19.51 26.86 -8.77
C LEU A 60 19.81 27.89 -7.67
N ALA A 61 19.09 29.02 -7.72
CA ALA A 61 19.41 30.24 -6.98
C ALA A 61 19.12 30.14 -5.47
N PHE A 62 18.28 29.19 -5.04
CA PHE A 62 17.90 29.03 -3.63
C PHE A 62 18.67 27.88 -2.98
N ASN A 63 18.87 27.99 -1.67
CA ASN A 63 19.48 26.94 -0.86
C ASN A 63 18.59 26.66 0.35
N ALA A 64 18.56 25.38 0.71
CA ALA A 64 17.97 24.92 1.98
C ALA A 64 18.93 23.93 2.63
N THR A 65 18.79 23.76 3.92
CA THR A 65 19.54 22.75 4.68
C THR A 65 18.55 21.93 5.49
N GLY A 66 18.92 20.71 5.82
CA GLY A 66 18.07 19.82 6.61
C GLY A 66 18.85 19.11 7.69
N ASP A 67 18.27 18.04 8.19
CA ASP A 67 18.82 17.19 9.26
C ASP A 67 19.40 15.90 8.68
N VAL A 68 20.40 15.33 9.35
CA VAL A 68 20.93 14.00 9.06
C VAL A 68 20.76 13.09 10.26
N ARG A 69 20.29 11.87 10.03
CA ARG A 69 20.19 10.82 11.05
C ARG A 69 21.15 9.69 10.72
N LYS A 70 21.91 9.26 11.72
CA LYS A 70 22.76 8.08 11.59
C LYS A 70 21.91 6.85 11.88
N PHE A 71 21.63 6.07 10.87
CA PHE A 71 20.93 4.80 10.98
C PHE A 71 21.93 3.64 11.03
N VAL A 72 21.90 2.88 12.11
CA VAL A 72 22.73 1.68 12.32
C VAL A 72 21.84 0.47 12.14
N ASP A 73 22.15 -0.34 11.15
CA ASP A 73 21.43 -1.57 10.87
C ASP A 73 21.67 -2.60 12.00
N TYR A 74 20.63 -3.31 12.39
CA TYR A 74 20.66 -4.32 13.46
C TYR A 74 20.94 -5.74 12.94
N GLY A 75 21.29 -5.89 11.64
CA GLY A 75 21.69 -7.17 11.06
C GLY A 75 22.98 -7.76 11.69
N GLU A 76 23.37 -8.96 11.30
CA GLU A 76 24.56 -9.67 11.83
C GLU A 76 25.86 -8.88 11.65
N ILE A 77 25.94 -8.09 10.57
CA ILE A 77 27.04 -7.16 10.30
C ILE A 77 26.45 -5.77 10.30
N SER A 78 26.66 -5.02 11.39
CA SER A 78 26.22 -3.64 11.49
C SER A 78 26.62 -2.82 10.26
N SER A 79 25.65 -2.27 9.59
CA SER A 79 25.81 -1.41 8.43
C SER A 79 25.30 -0.01 8.79
N VAL A 80 26.06 1.00 8.47
CA VAL A 80 25.72 2.40 8.77
C VAL A 80 25.26 3.10 7.52
N ARG A 81 24.16 3.82 7.65
CA ARG A 81 23.64 4.78 6.67
C ARG A 81 23.44 6.13 7.34
N TYR A 82 23.57 7.17 6.59
CA TYR A 82 23.19 8.51 7.00
C TYR A 82 21.97 8.90 6.16
N VAL A 83 20.84 9.07 6.83
CA VAL A 83 19.57 9.45 6.20
C VAL A 83 19.43 10.95 6.34
N HIS A 84 19.40 11.61 5.21
CA HIS A 84 19.28 13.06 5.09
C HIS A 84 17.82 13.42 4.80
N VAL A 85 17.32 14.45 5.47
CA VAL A 85 15.95 14.94 5.29
C VAL A 85 15.99 16.46 5.22
N ALA A 86 15.48 17.02 4.14
CA ALA A 86 15.33 18.46 3.99
C ALA A 86 13.90 18.78 3.54
N THR A 87 13.30 19.82 4.11
CA THR A 87 11.98 20.32 3.73
C THR A 87 12.14 21.65 3.03
N LEU A 88 11.62 21.75 1.81
CA LEU A 88 11.42 23.01 1.14
C LEU A 88 10.07 23.58 1.54
N GLU A 89 10.03 24.85 1.88
CA GLU A 89 8.86 25.56 2.35
C GLU A 89 8.53 26.74 1.46
N SER A 90 7.32 27.28 1.58
CA SER A 90 6.84 28.44 0.84
C SER A 90 6.93 28.27 -0.69
N LEU A 91 6.67 27.06 -1.14
CA LEU A 91 6.63 26.74 -2.56
C LEU A 91 5.38 27.36 -3.21
N ALA A 92 5.56 28.01 -4.35
CA ALA A 92 4.45 28.55 -5.12
C ALA A 92 3.60 27.41 -5.70
N PRO A 93 2.28 27.37 -5.44
CA PRO A 93 1.43 26.25 -5.85
C PRO A 93 1.46 26.00 -7.35
N GLY A 94 1.54 24.72 -7.72
CA GLY A 94 1.51 24.24 -9.11
C GLY A 94 2.76 24.54 -9.92
N ARG A 95 3.74 25.23 -9.35
CA ARG A 95 4.98 25.57 -10.04
C ARG A 95 5.96 24.40 -10.06
N ARG A 96 6.68 24.22 -11.18
CA ARG A 96 7.79 23.29 -11.28
C ARG A 96 9.03 23.89 -10.62
N TYR A 97 9.69 23.08 -9.78
CA TYR A 97 10.99 23.38 -9.18
C TYR A 97 12.02 22.36 -9.63
N TRP A 98 13.23 22.84 -9.90
CA TRP A 98 14.40 22.02 -10.17
C TRP A 98 15.29 22.00 -8.95
N TYR A 99 15.90 20.87 -8.63
CA TYR A 99 16.68 20.74 -7.43
C TYR A 99 17.79 19.69 -7.54
N GLN A 100 18.77 19.80 -6.66
CA GLN A 100 19.75 18.75 -6.37
C GLN A 100 20.03 18.73 -4.88
N VAL A 101 20.34 17.53 -4.33
CA VAL A 101 20.65 17.31 -2.93
C VAL A 101 22.11 16.92 -2.76
N GLY A 102 22.72 17.20 -1.59
CA GLY A 102 24.11 16.82 -1.38
C GLY A 102 24.79 17.51 -0.22
N ASP A 103 26.10 17.75 -0.40
CA ASP A 103 26.99 18.42 0.53
C ASP A 103 27.76 19.53 -0.17
N ALA A 104 27.48 20.76 0.20
CA ALA A 104 28.10 21.94 -0.37
C ALA A 104 29.61 22.05 -0.03
N LYS A 105 30.01 21.61 1.18
CA LYS A 105 31.41 21.67 1.63
C LYS A 105 32.28 20.64 0.93
N LEU A 106 31.74 19.44 0.68
CA LEU A 106 32.43 18.38 -0.03
C LEU A 106 32.30 18.50 -1.56
N GLY A 107 31.41 19.37 -2.04
CA GLY A 107 31.09 19.48 -3.45
C GLY A 107 30.47 18.21 -4.02
N ARG A 108 29.72 17.47 -3.21
CA ARG A 108 29.06 16.21 -3.59
C ARG A 108 27.57 16.43 -3.77
N TRP A 109 27.11 16.33 -5.01
CA TRP A 109 25.74 16.61 -5.40
C TRP A 109 25.16 15.45 -6.20
N SER A 110 23.83 15.26 -6.08
CA SER A 110 23.06 14.40 -6.97
C SER A 110 23.05 14.95 -8.40
N LYS A 111 22.47 14.22 -9.35
CA LYS A 111 21.99 14.84 -10.59
C LYS A 111 20.90 15.88 -10.25
N ILE A 112 20.56 16.71 -11.20
CA ILE A 112 19.46 17.66 -11.07
C ILE A 112 18.16 16.92 -11.35
N PHE A 113 17.17 17.08 -10.47
CA PHE A 113 15.82 16.56 -10.57
C PHE A 113 14.83 17.72 -10.68
N TRP A 114 13.57 17.42 -10.91
CA TRP A 114 12.48 18.38 -10.82
C TRP A 114 11.27 17.78 -10.12
N PHE A 115 10.40 18.63 -9.58
CA PHE A 115 9.08 18.25 -9.09
C PHE A 115 8.09 19.39 -9.35
N ASN A 116 6.80 19.07 -9.33
CA ASN A 116 5.74 20.09 -9.34
C ASN A 116 5.26 20.30 -7.89
N ALA A 117 5.28 21.54 -7.41
CA ALA A 117 4.67 21.89 -6.13
C ALA A 117 3.16 21.58 -6.16
N ARG A 118 2.60 21.23 -4.98
CA ARG A 118 1.18 20.93 -4.83
C ARG A 118 0.34 22.10 -5.39
N ARG A 119 -0.70 21.78 -6.14
CA ARG A 119 -1.62 22.76 -6.69
C ARG A 119 -2.66 23.18 -5.64
N THR A 120 -3.22 24.39 -5.77
CA THR A 120 -4.40 24.78 -5.01
C THR A 120 -5.65 24.06 -5.53
N GLN A 121 -6.70 24.04 -4.74
CA GLN A 121 -8.00 23.51 -5.13
C GLN A 121 -8.52 24.17 -6.43
N GLU A 122 -8.38 25.49 -6.54
CA GLU A 122 -8.78 26.26 -7.74
C GLU A 122 -8.01 25.79 -8.98
N GLN A 123 -6.68 25.59 -8.85
CA GLN A 123 -5.86 25.09 -9.95
C GLN A 123 -6.19 23.65 -10.39
N TYR A 124 -6.81 22.83 -9.50
CA TYR A 124 -7.35 21.52 -9.90
C TYR A 124 -8.71 21.67 -10.59
N THR A 125 -9.54 22.61 -10.17
CA THR A 125 -10.87 22.84 -10.76
C THR A 125 -10.78 23.44 -12.16
N GLU A 126 -9.84 24.37 -12.38
CA GLU A 126 -9.70 25.11 -13.64
C GLU A 126 -8.65 24.50 -14.59
N GLY A 127 -7.80 23.60 -14.09
CA GLY A 127 -6.69 23.01 -14.81
C GLY A 127 -6.85 21.51 -15.09
N PRO A 128 -5.74 20.82 -15.35
CA PRO A 128 -5.75 19.37 -15.53
C PRO A 128 -6.25 18.65 -14.27
N PRO A 129 -6.94 17.50 -14.40
CA PRO A 129 -7.40 16.72 -13.27
C PRO A 129 -6.23 16.25 -12.39
N LEU A 130 -6.52 15.92 -11.13
CA LEU A 130 -5.58 15.26 -10.24
C LEU A 130 -5.38 13.82 -10.70
N ARG A 131 -4.13 13.37 -10.82
CA ARG A 131 -3.79 11.99 -11.16
C ARG A 131 -2.86 11.39 -10.11
N ILE A 132 -3.28 10.26 -9.55
CA ILE A 132 -2.52 9.48 -8.56
C ILE A 132 -2.23 8.10 -9.13
N ILE A 133 -0.97 7.67 -9.09
CA ILE A 133 -0.61 6.28 -9.36
C ILE A 133 -0.74 5.50 -8.04
N ALA A 134 -1.43 4.37 -8.08
CA ALA A 134 -1.61 3.46 -6.97
C ALA A 134 -1.04 2.07 -7.31
N LEU A 135 -0.13 1.57 -6.48
CA LEU A 135 0.40 0.22 -6.58
C LEU A 135 0.95 -0.24 -5.23
N CYS A 136 1.13 -1.54 -5.11
CA CYS A 136 1.67 -2.20 -3.92
C CYS A 136 2.52 -3.39 -4.36
N ASP A 137 3.30 -3.97 -3.43
CA ASP A 137 4.00 -5.24 -3.66
C ASP A 137 4.96 -5.22 -4.86
N ILE A 138 5.82 -4.18 -4.92
CA ILE A 138 6.70 -3.97 -6.09
C ILE A 138 7.83 -5.02 -6.13
N GLY A 139 8.54 -5.21 -5.01
CA GLY A 139 9.73 -6.04 -4.94
C GLY A 139 10.95 -5.46 -5.64
N LEU A 140 12.13 -5.92 -5.26
CA LEU A 140 13.37 -5.56 -5.95
C LEU A 140 13.56 -6.37 -7.24
N LYS A 141 13.13 -7.63 -7.23
CA LYS A 141 13.23 -8.56 -8.38
C LYS A 141 11.90 -8.56 -9.14
N GLY A 142 11.95 -8.52 -10.46
CA GLY A 142 10.76 -8.59 -11.33
C GLY A 142 10.11 -7.26 -11.68
N SER A 143 10.34 -6.21 -10.92
CA SER A 143 9.70 -4.90 -11.10
C SER A 143 10.33 -3.99 -12.17
N ASP A 144 11.22 -4.50 -13.03
CA ASP A 144 11.88 -3.66 -14.05
C ASP A 144 10.89 -3.06 -15.04
N SER A 145 9.91 -3.86 -15.48
CA SER A 145 8.84 -3.39 -16.38
C SER A 145 7.97 -2.31 -15.74
N ILE A 146 7.57 -2.48 -14.48
CA ILE A 146 6.79 -1.48 -13.73
C ILE A 146 7.58 -0.17 -13.63
N VAL A 147 8.86 -0.22 -13.26
CA VAL A 147 9.70 0.98 -13.16
C VAL A 147 9.85 1.66 -14.51
N GLU A 148 10.00 0.90 -15.58
CA GLU A 148 10.06 1.45 -16.94
C GLU A 148 8.77 2.16 -17.33
N PHE A 149 7.61 1.52 -17.14
CA PHE A 149 6.30 2.12 -17.44
C PHE A 149 6.01 3.35 -16.58
N LEU A 150 6.25 3.30 -15.28
CA LEU A 150 6.06 4.45 -14.40
C LEU A 150 7.00 5.60 -14.77
N THR A 151 8.23 5.30 -15.20
CA THR A 151 9.16 6.31 -15.71
C THR A 151 8.58 6.99 -16.95
N LYS A 152 8.02 6.23 -17.88
CA LYS A 152 7.33 6.77 -19.08
C LYS A 152 6.08 7.61 -18.71
N GLU A 153 5.29 7.17 -17.72
CA GLU A 153 4.13 7.93 -17.23
C GLU A 153 4.53 9.31 -16.67
N ILE A 154 5.70 9.40 -16.04
CA ILE A 154 6.16 10.63 -15.37
C ILE A 154 6.92 11.54 -16.34
N HIS A 155 7.79 10.96 -17.18
CA HIS A 155 8.69 11.71 -18.06
C HIS A 155 8.21 11.81 -19.52
N GLY A 156 7.24 10.99 -19.93
CA GLY A 156 6.82 10.83 -21.30
C GLY A 156 7.68 9.82 -22.09
N ASN A 157 7.34 9.64 -23.38
CA ASN A 157 8.00 8.63 -24.22
C ASN A 157 9.41 8.99 -24.66
N ASP A 158 9.78 10.28 -24.62
CA ASP A 158 11.12 10.75 -24.96
C ASP A 158 11.88 11.11 -23.69
N VAL A 159 12.61 10.13 -23.17
CA VAL A 159 13.47 10.29 -21.97
C VAL A 159 14.59 11.33 -22.22
N ASP A 160 14.92 11.59 -23.47
CA ASP A 160 15.91 12.59 -23.87
C ASP A 160 15.32 14.02 -23.97
N ASP A 161 13.99 14.18 -23.96
CA ASP A 161 13.32 15.48 -23.99
C ASP A 161 12.72 15.84 -22.62
N GLU A 162 13.48 15.62 -21.55
CA GLU A 162 13.11 15.95 -20.16
C GLU A 162 12.73 17.44 -19.99
N ILE A 163 13.06 18.28 -20.96
CA ILE A 163 12.94 19.74 -20.85
C ILE A 163 11.58 20.25 -21.34
N ASN A 164 10.94 19.58 -22.31
CA ASN A 164 9.75 20.12 -23.00
C ASN A 164 8.47 19.30 -22.80
N ASN A 165 8.53 18.17 -22.10
CA ASN A 165 7.39 17.27 -22.04
C ASN A 165 6.37 17.69 -20.98
N VAL A 166 5.28 18.27 -21.45
CA VAL A 166 4.07 18.60 -20.65
C VAL A 166 3.13 17.38 -20.65
N ASN A 167 3.67 16.23 -20.29
CA ASN A 167 2.86 15.00 -20.22
C ASN A 167 1.85 15.08 -19.08
N PRO A 168 0.72 14.36 -19.14
CA PRO A 168 -0.30 14.43 -18.12
C PRO A 168 0.34 14.20 -16.75
N ARG A 169 0.27 15.24 -15.93
CA ARG A 169 0.90 15.28 -14.63
C ARG A 169 0.46 14.11 -13.78
N VAL A 170 1.42 13.35 -13.28
CA VAL A 170 1.22 12.53 -12.09
C VAL A 170 1.49 13.43 -10.89
N ASP A 171 0.50 13.58 -10.01
CA ASP A 171 0.61 14.46 -8.84
C ASP A 171 1.15 13.72 -7.61
N ALA A 172 0.92 12.42 -7.51
CA ALA A 172 1.44 11.56 -6.45
C ALA A 172 1.58 10.11 -6.90
N LEU A 173 2.52 9.40 -6.29
CA LEU A 173 2.65 7.96 -6.29
C LEU A 173 2.25 7.47 -4.89
N VAL A 174 1.31 6.54 -4.79
CA VAL A 174 0.93 5.89 -3.53
C VAL A 174 1.29 4.42 -3.58
N GLN A 175 2.11 3.98 -2.62
CA GLN A 175 2.51 2.59 -2.48
C GLN A 175 2.09 2.02 -1.14
N CYS A 176 1.29 0.97 -1.17
CA CYS A 176 0.69 0.38 0.02
C CYS A 176 1.41 -0.88 0.50
N GLY A 177 2.67 -0.73 0.89
CA GLY A 177 3.46 -1.78 1.55
C GLY A 177 4.20 -2.72 0.62
N ASP A 178 4.97 -3.60 1.24
CA ASP A 178 5.80 -4.64 0.65
C ASP A 178 6.69 -4.10 -0.47
N PHE A 179 7.66 -3.26 -0.05
CA PHE A 179 8.50 -2.51 -0.99
C PHE A 179 9.49 -3.40 -1.73
N ALA A 180 10.39 -4.03 -0.99
CA ALA A 180 11.60 -4.67 -1.54
C ALA A 180 11.65 -6.18 -1.32
N TYR A 181 10.83 -6.74 -0.41
CA TYR A 181 10.84 -8.11 0.08
C TYR A 181 12.24 -8.56 0.53
N ASP A 182 12.80 -8.12 1.53
CA ASP A 182 12.68 -7.29 2.70
C ASP A 182 13.71 -6.14 2.66
N LEU A 183 13.35 -4.94 3.18
CA LEU A 183 14.25 -3.77 3.18
C LEU A 183 15.53 -3.96 4.00
N ASP A 184 15.50 -4.81 5.02
CA ASP A 184 16.61 -5.12 5.93
C ASP A 184 17.54 -6.23 5.43
N ASP A 185 17.16 -6.97 4.42
CA ASP A 185 17.95 -8.07 3.86
C ASP A 185 19.35 -7.63 3.43
N GLN A 186 20.32 -8.56 3.58
CA GLN A 186 21.73 -8.33 3.33
C GLN A 186 22.26 -7.10 4.08
N ASN A 187 21.87 -6.93 5.35
CA ASN A 187 22.20 -5.75 6.16
C ASN A 187 21.72 -4.44 5.51
N GLY A 188 20.47 -4.44 5.04
CA GLY A 188 19.80 -3.31 4.41
C GLY A 188 20.28 -2.97 3.01
N GLN A 189 21.11 -3.81 2.37
CA GLN A 189 21.56 -3.57 1.00
C GLN A 189 20.45 -3.78 -0.02
N VAL A 190 19.49 -4.67 0.27
CA VAL A 190 18.30 -4.87 -0.56
C VAL A 190 17.48 -3.58 -0.58
N GLY A 191 17.23 -2.98 0.58
CA GLY A 191 16.57 -1.68 0.68
C GLY A 191 17.32 -0.56 -0.05
N ASP A 192 18.67 -0.52 0.03
CA ASP A 192 19.45 0.50 -0.70
C ASP A 192 19.32 0.35 -2.22
N LYS A 193 19.31 -0.90 -2.72
CA LYS A 193 19.12 -1.18 -4.15
C LYS A 193 17.71 -0.81 -4.60
N PHE A 194 16.71 -1.10 -3.76
CA PHE A 194 15.32 -0.75 -4.04
C PHE A 194 15.12 0.77 -4.10
N MET A 195 15.62 1.52 -3.12
CA MET A 195 15.54 2.98 -3.14
C MET A 195 16.23 3.57 -4.37
N ALA A 196 17.39 3.01 -4.77
CA ALA A 196 18.07 3.45 -5.99
C ALA A 196 17.30 3.09 -7.27
N LYS A 197 16.58 1.96 -7.28
CA LYS A 197 15.73 1.54 -8.38
C LYS A 197 14.52 2.45 -8.55
N MET A 198 13.95 2.94 -7.45
CA MET A 198 12.80 3.85 -7.46
C MET A 198 13.18 5.33 -7.69
N GLU A 199 14.45 5.71 -7.58
CA GLU A 199 14.89 7.10 -7.75
C GLU A 199 14.46 7.74 -9.08
N PRO A 200 14.43 7.06 -10.24
CA PRO A 200 13.94 7.63 -11.50
C PRO A 200 12.48 8.09 -11.47
N ILE A 201 11.70 7.62 -10.50
CA ILE A 201 10.30 7.93 -10.29
C ILE A 201 10.16 8.84 -9.06
N ALA A 202 10.61 8.36 -7.92
CA ALA A 202 10.37 8.95 -6.61
C ALA A 202 11.13 10.27 -6.37
N ALA A 203 12.16 10.57 -7.16
CA ALA A 203 12.83 11.88 -7.14
C ALA A 203 12.07 12.99 -7.90
N TYR A 204 10.97 12.64 -8.58
CA TYR A 204 10.21 13.58 -9.42
C TYR A 204 8.76 13.75 -8.97
N VAL A 205 8.20 12.71 -8.35
CA VAL A 205 6.80 12.68 -7.88
C VAL A 205 6.79 12.32 -6.41
N PRO A 206 6.00 13.03 -5.57
CA PRO A 206 5.85 12.68 -4.16
C PRO A 206 5.38 11.23 -3.99
N TRP A 207 6.12 10.48 -3.22
CA TRP A 207 5.90 9.06 -2.96
C TRP A 207 5.31 8.87 -1.56
N MET A 208 4.00 8.66 -1.50
CA MET A 208 3.25 8.46 -0.27
C MET A 208 3.13 6.97 0.01
N THR A 209 3.36 6.55 1.25
CA THR A 209 3.55 5.13 1.56
C THR A 209 2.78 4.68 2.79
N SER A 210 2.40 3.40 2.85
CA SER A 210 2.03 2.70 4.09
C SER A 210 2.88 1.43 4.22
N ALA A 211 3.04 0.92 5.43
CA ALA A 211 3.83 -0.28 5.68
C ALA A 211 3.05 -1.55 5.38
N GLY A 212 3.72 -2.59 4.86
CA GLY A 212 3.25 -3.94 4.75
C GLY A 212 3.94 -4.90 5.73
N ASN A 213 3.65 -6.19 5.61
CA ASN A 213 4.23 -7.20 6.51
C ASN A 213 5.73 -7.43 6.26
N HIS A 214 6.23 -7.21 5.04
CA HIS A 214 7.65 -7.30 4.73
C HIS A 214 8.47 -6.13 5.28
N GLU A 215 7.84 -5.07 5.77
CA GLU A 215 8.49 -3.99 6.50
C GLU A 215 8.58 -4.23 8.00
N ALA A 216 7.94 -5.29 8.52
CA ALA A 216 7.80 -5.52 9.97
C ALA A 216 9.10 -5.85 10.71
N SER A 217 10.17 -6.18 9.99
CA SER A 217 11.47 -6.53 10.59
C SER A 217 11.98 -5.44 11.53
N HIS A 218 12.47 -5.86 12.70
CA HIS A 218 12.99 -4.95 13.72
C HIS A 218 12.02 -3.80 14.08
N ASN A 219 10.73 -4.13 14.18
CA ASN A 219 9.67 -3.17 14.50
C ASN A 219 9.60 -2.02 13.48
N PHE A 220 9.55 -2.35 12.22
CA PHE A 220 9.45 -1.41 11.08
C PHE A 220 10.61 -0.40 10.98
N THR A 221 11.77 -0.71 11.58
CA THR A 221 12.87 0.26 11.67
C THR A 221 13.34 0.74 10.31
N HIS A 222 13.50 -0.16 9.32
CA HIS A 222 13.91 0.24 7.97
C HIS A 222 12.89 1.14 7.28
N TYR A 223 11.60 0.88 7.48
CA TYR A 223 10.53 1.73 6.97
C TYR A 223 10.54 3.10 7.65
N ALA A 224 10.55 3.13 8.97
CA ALA A 224 10.55 4.38 9.74
C ALA A 224 11.78 5.27 9.49
N GLU A 225 12.94 4.66 9.20
CA GLU A 225 14.16 5.41 8.93
C GLU A 225 14.32 5.87 7.49
N ARG A 226 13.82 5.09 6.50
CA ARG A 226 13.99 5.40 5.09
C ARG A 226 12.96 6.36 4.53
N PHE A 227 11.76 6.43 5.11
CA PHE A 227 10.67 7.28 4.66
C PHE A 227 10.35 8.40 5.64
N VAL A 228 9.81 9.49 5.12
CA VAL A 228 9.35 10.63 5.93
C VAL A 228 7.98 11.08 5.39
N MET A 229 6.92 10.64 6.06
CA MET A 229 5.55 11.00 5.73
C MET A 229 5.09 12.19 6.60
N PRO A 230 3.96 12.84 6.30
CA PRO A 230 3.39 13.86 7.17
C PRO A 230 3.33 13.37 8.62
N ASP A 231 3.72 14.22 9.56
CA ASP A 231 3.76 13.89 11.01
C ASP A 231 4.59 12.65 11.41
N SER A 232 5.53 12.20 10.57
CA SER A 232 6.36 11.00 10.77
C SER A 232 7.02 10.92 12.15
N ARG A 233 7.39 12.06 12.74
CA ARG A 233 7.97 12.11 14.11
C ARG A 233 7.01 11.65 15.21
N LYS A 234 5.69 11.70 14.97
CA LYS A 234 4.66 11.28 15.93
C LYS A 234 4.23 9.83 15.73
N THR A 235 4.22 9.38 14.48
CA THR A 235 3.59 8.13 14.06
C THR A 235 4.55 7.09 13.51
N ASN A 236 5.83 7.41 13.32
CA ASN A 236 6.82 6.58 12.61
C ASN A 236 6.34 6.14 11.22
N ASN A 237 5.63 7.03 10.50
CA ASN A 237 4.98 6.80 9.21
C ASN A 237 3.83 5.78 9.23
N HIS A 238 3.43 5.26 10.38
CA HIS A 238 2.42 4.19 10.44
C HIS A 238 1.01 4.66 10.10
N TYR A 239 0.69 5.93 10.36
CA TYR A 239 -0.57 6.54 9.93
C TYR A 239 -0.41 8.04 9.80
N TYR A 240 -1.06 8.60 8.81
CA TYR A 240 -1.07 10.03 8.50
C TYR A 240 -2.18 10.34 7.50
N SER A 241 -2.49 11.63 7.33
CA SER A 241 -3.32 12.12 6.24
C SER A 241 -2.68 13.31 5.55
N VAL A 242 -3.10 13.58 4.32
CA VAL A 242 -2.68 14.72 3.53
C VAL A 242 -3.74 15.09 2.51
N ASP A 243 -4.02 16.39 2.39
CA ASP A 243 -4.87 16.91 1.32
C ASP A 243 -4.06 17.07 0.04
N VAL A 244 -4.56 16.54 -1.06
CA VAL A 244 -3.97 16.71 -2.40
C VAL A 244 -5.10 17.13 -3.36
N GLY A 245 -5.21 18.43 -3.60
CA GLY A 245 -6.32 18.97 -4.38
C GLY A 245 -7.68 18.56 -3.81
N PRO A 246 -8.55 17.93 -4.62
CA PRO A 246 -9.89 17.52 -4.17
C PRO A 246 -9.90 16.25 -3.31
N VAL A 247 -8.75 15.70 -2.95
CA VAL A 247 -8.62 14.41 -2.25
C VAL A 247 -8.05 14.60 -0.85
N HIS A 248 -8.72 14.05 0.15
CA HIS A 248 -8.17 13.75 1.46
C HIS A 248 -7.64 12.32 1.45
N LEU A 249 -6.32 12.14 1.45
CA LEU A 249 -5.64 10.86 1.40
C LEU A 249 -5.22 10.44 2.80
N VAL A 250 -5.64 9.26 3.22
CA VAL A 250 -5.37 8.69 4.55
C VAL A 250 -4.59 7.39 4.42
N ALA A 251 -3.50 7.28 5.15
CA ALA A 251 -2.72 6.06 5.29
C ALA A 251 -2.88 5.48 6.69
N TYR A 252 -3.00 4.15 6.81
CA TYR A 252 -2.98 3.49 8.10
C TYR A 252 -2.24 2.15 8.04
N ASN A 253 -1.67 1.74 9.17
CA ASN A 253 -0.94 0.49 9.27
C ASN A 253 -1.88 -0.67 9.62
N THR A 254 -2.23 -1.47 8.62
CA THR A 254 -3.07 -2.66 8.77
C THR A 254 -2.41 -3.76 9.60
N GLU A 255 -1.06 -3.82 9.62
CA GLU A 255 -0.31 -4.82 10.38
C GLU A 255 -0.57 -4.73 11.88
N ALA A 256 -0.90 -3.52 12.39
CA ALA A 256 -1.25 -3.34 13.79
C ALA A 256 -2.52 -4.11 14.18
N LEU A 257 -3.49 -4.22 13.28
CA LEU A 257 -4.74 -4.96 13.49
C LEU A 257 -4.53 -6.46 13.39
N PHE A 258 -3.57 -6.88 12.57
CA PHE A 258 -3.24 -8.28 12.36
C PHE A 258 -2.31 -8.84 13.46
N TRP A 259 -1.39 -8.00 13.97
CA TRP A 259 -0.43 -8.37 15.03
C TRP A 259 -0.64 -7.57 16.32
N PRO A 260 -1.83 -7.63 16.96
CA PRO A 260 -2.16 -6.79 18.11
C PRO A 260 -1.23 -7.03 19.32
N GLY A 261 -0.70 -8.24 19.48
CA GLY A 261 0.28 -8.55 20.52
C GLY A 261 1.64 -7.86 20.36
N SER A 262 2.02 -7.52 19.12
CA SER A 262 3.28 -6.81 18.84
C SER A 262 3.16 -5.30 19.02
N PHE A 263 2.01 -4.72 18.64
CA PHE A 263 1.76 -3.28 18.72
C PHE A 263 1.18 -2.83 20.06
N GLY A 264 0.37 -3.70 20.69
CA GLY A 264 -0.40 -3.38 21.88
C GLY A 264 -1.71 -2.63 21.58
N VAL A 265 -2.72 -2.93 22.40
CA VAL A 265 -4.09 -2.39 22.24
C VAL A 265 -4.13 -0.86 22.29
N GLU A 266 -3.31 -0.27 23.13
CA GLU A 266 -3.23 1.19 23.28
C GLU A 266 -2.73 1.89 22.03
N TYR A 267 -1.83 1.26 21.29
CA TYR A 267 -1.38 1.77 20.01
C TYR A 267 -2.51 1.72 18.98
N ILE A 268 -3.21 0.60 18.90
CA ILE A 268 -4.33 0.41 17.97
C ILE A 268 -5.46 1.39 18.31
N GLN A 269 -5.76 1.58 19.61
CA GLN A 269 -6.72 2.57 20.05
C GLN A 269 -6.36 3.99 19.58
N ARG A 270 -5.08 4.38 19.76
CA ARG A 270 -4.63 5.72 19.31
C ARG A 270 -4.76 5.89 17.80
N MET A 271 -4.41 4.86 17.02
CA MET A 271 -4.55 4.90 15.55
C MET A 271 -6.02 5.00 15.15
N TYR A 272 -6.89 4.21 15.79
CA TYR A 272 -8.33 4.22 15.54
C TYR A 272 -8.98 5.57 15.89
N ASP A 273 -8.70 6.10 17.09
CA ASP A 273 -9.23 7.38 17.55
C ASP A 273 -8.72 8.53 16.69
N TRP A 274 -7.46 8.47 16.28
CA TRP A 274 -6.90 9.43 15.34
C TRP A 274 -7.64 9.38 14.00
N MET A 275 -7.85 8.19 13.44
CA MET A 275 -8.55 8.02 12.16
C MET A 275 -10.00 8.50 12.25
N ASP A 276 -10.72 8.20 13.32
CA ASP A 276 -12.09 8.69 13.53
C ASP A 276 -12.14 10.22 13.59
N ALA A 277 -11.21 10.84 14.30
CA ALA A 277 -11.11 12.30 14.42
C ALA A 277 -10.69 12.96 13.10
N ASP A 278 -9.73 12.38 12.40
CA ASP A 278 -9.22 12.86 11.12
C ASP A 278 -10.33 12.86 10.05
N LEU A 279 -10.97 11.71 9.86
CA LEU A 279 -12.08 11.55 8.91
C LEU A 279 -13.29 12.44 9.26
N ALA A 280 -13.55 12.67 10.55
CA ALA A 280 -14.60 13.58 11.00
C ALA A 280 -14.28 15.06 10.72
N SER A 281 -12.99 15.40 10.60
CA SER A 281 -12.53 16.79 10.36
C SER A 281 -12.52 17.18 8.90
N VAL A 282 -12.76 16.27 7.97
CA VAL A 282 -12.67 16.51 6.53
C VAL A 282 -13.69 17.54 6.07
N ASP A 283 -13.22 18.60 5.48
CA ASP A 283 -14.06 19.59 4.78
C ASP A 283 -14.41 19.07 3.38
N ARG A 284 -15.56 18.44 3.24
CA ARG A 284 -16.04 17.86 1.98
C ARG A 284 -16.32 18.89 0.87
N VAL A 285 -16.32 20.17 1.19
CA VAL A 285 -16.37 21.24 0.15
C VAL A 285 -14.98 21.43 -0.45
N LYS A 286 -13.95 21.35 0.39
CA LYS A 286 -12.55 21.49 -0.03
C LYS A 286 -12.01 20.18 -0.62
N THR A 287 -12.18 19.09 0.10
CA THR A 287 -11.73 17.75 -0.29
C THR A 287 -12.92 16.79 -0.34
N PRO A 288 -13.71 16.84 -1.43
CA PRO A 288 -14.89 16.00 -1.58
C PRO A 288 -14.55 14.50 -1.54
N TRP A 289 -13.41 14.09 -2.08
CA TRP A 289 -12.99 12.70 -2.13
C TRP A 289 -12.20 12.30 -0.89
N VAL A 290 -12.57 11.21 -0.25
CA VAL A 290 -11.80 10.57 0.83
C VAL A 290 -11.31 9.22 0.37
N ILE A 291 -9.99 9.10 0.31
CA ILE A 291 -9.29 7.89 -0.13
C ILE A 291 -8.45 7.35 1.02
N VAL A 292 -8.59 6.07 1.29
CA VAL A 292 -7.80 5.40 2.33
C VAL A 292 -6.90 4.34 1.70
N HIS A 293 -5.68 4.18 2.21
CA HIS A 293 -4.83 3.06 1.82
C HIS A 293 -4.14 2.41 3.01
N GLY A 294 -3.96 1.12 2.90
CA GLY A 294 -3.23 0.27 3.81
C GLY A 294 -2.73 -0.95 3.07
N HIS A 295 -2.06 -1.88 3.74
CA HIS A 295 -1.47 -3.02 3.02
C HIS A 295 -2.44 -4.21 2.93
N ARG A 296 -3.01 -4.68 4.06
CA ARG A 296 -3.89 -5.86 4.05
C ARG A 296 -5.33 -5.49 3.71
N PRO A 297 -5.94 -6.17 2.73
CA PRO A 297 -7.28 -5.84 2.27
C PRO A 297 -8.37 -6.20 3.30
N MET A 298 -9.45 -5.42 3.30
CA MET A 298 -10.65 -5.71 4.09
C MET A 298 -11.50 -6.82 3.47
N TYR A 299 -11.38 -7.01 2.19
CA TYR A 299 -12.11 -8.01 1.43
C TYR A 299 -11.12 -8.80 0.58
N CYS A 300 -11.42 -10.07 0.37
CA CYS A 300 -10.57 -10.96 -0.39
C CYS A 300 -11.44 -11.96 -1.19
N PRO A 301 -11.32 -11.99 -2.52
CA PRO A 301 -12.16 -12.83 -3.36
C PRO A 301 -11.88 -14.33 -3.22
N GLN A 302 -10.80 -14.71 -2.56
CA GLN A 302 -10.47 -16.12 -2.31
C GLN A 302 -11.23 -16.70 -1.12
N TYR A 303 -11.99 -15.89 -0.39
CA TYR A 303 -12.80 -16.35 0.72
C TYR A 303 -14.02 -17.11 0.19
N ARG A 304 -14.08 -18.40 0.50
CA ARG A 304 -15.23 -19.26 0.24
C ARG A 304 -15.69 -19.91 1.54
N GLU A 305 -16.88 -19.62 2.00
CA GLU A 305 -17.54 -20.47 2.98
C GLU A 305 -17.93 -21.80 2.33
N LEU A 306 -17.57 -22.91 2.98
CA LEU A 306 -18.07 -24.22 2.55
C LEU A 306 -19.58 -24.27 2.70
N THR A 307 -20.29 -24.71 1.68
CA THR A 307 -21.74 -24.95 1.78
C THR A 307 -22.02 -26.01 2.85
N ALA A 308 -23.23 -25.99 3.39
CA ALA A 308 -23.65 -27.01 4.38
C ALA A 308 -23.48 -28.45 3.86
N GLU A 309 -23.61 -28.68 2.56
CA GLU A 309 -23.40 -29.99 1.90
C GLU A 309 -21.93 -30.39 1.83
N GLU A 310 -21.04 -29.46 1.53
CA GLU A 310 -19.59 -29.70 1.53
C GLU A 310 -19.08 -29.90 2.96
N ALA A 311 -19.59 -29.17 3.93
CA ALA A 311 -19.31 -29.40 5.34
C ALA A 311 -19.84 -30.75 5.82
N ALA A 312 -20.95 -31.23 5.29
CA ALA A 312 -21.54 -32.53 5.61
C ALA A 312 -20.87 -33.71 4.89
N SER A 313 -20.30 -33.47 3.70
CA SER A 313 -19.60 -34.49 2.89
C SER A 313 -18.16 -34.76 3.35
N GLY A 314 -17.72 -34.17 4.47
CA GLY A 314 -16.38 -34.37 4.99
C GLY A 314 -15.31 -33.52 4.30
N GLY A 315 -15.73 -32.53 3.53
CA GLY A 315 -14.87 -31.41 3.13
C GLY A 315 -14.40 -30.74 4.42
N SER A 316 -13.12 -30.94 4.73
CA SER A 316 -12.54 -30.61 6.02
C SER A 316 -12.79 -29.11 6.33
N ARG A 317 -13.68 -28.82 7.25
CA ARG A 317 -13.65 -27.53 7.96
C ARG A 317 -12.32 -27.45 8.66
N ARG A 318 -11.33 -26.84 8.02
CA ARG A 318 -10.07 -26.56 8.69
C ARG A 318 -10.38 -25.56 9.80
N THR A 319 -10.16 -25.98 11.01
CA THR A 319 -10.30 -25.14 12.18
C THR A 319 -9.11 -24.18 12.24
N LEU A 320 -9.25 -23.08 12.96
CA LEU A 320 -8.14 -22.18 13.25
C LEU A 320 -6.90 -22.93 13.77
N GLY A 321 -7.08 -24.03 14.51
CA GLY A 321 -6.03 -24.90 14.97
C GLY A 321 -5.31 -25.67 13.85
N GLU A 322 -6.01 -26.06 12.78
CA GLU A 322 -5.37 -26.65 11.59
C GLU A 322 -4.62 -25.60 10.78
N TYR A 323 -5.05 -24.34 10.86
CA TYR A 323 -4.36 -23.18 10.28
C TYR A 323 -3.02 -22.90 10.97
N VAL A 324 -2.99 -23.08 12.31
CA VAL A 324 -1.79 -22.87 13.13
C VAL A 324 -0.92 -24.12 13.21
N SER A 325 -1.53 -25.32 13.06
CA SER A 325 -0.86 -26.62 13.12
C SER A 325 -0.44 -27.18 11.77
N GLY A 326 -0.58 -26.41 10.68
CA GLY A 326 -0.02 -26.73 9.38
C GLY A 326 1.48 -26.98 9.51
N GLU A 327 1.87 -28.23 9.33
CA GLU A 327 3.25 -28.67 9.46
C GLU A 327 4.06 -28.06 8.33
N TYR A 328 5.07 -27.31 8.70
CA TYR A 328 6.13 -26.90 7.79
C TYR A 328 7.13 -28.07 7.69
N ASP A 329 7.30 -28.60 6.52
CA ASP A 329 8.41 -29.50 6.23
C ASP A 329 9.71 -28.70 6.37
N ASP A 330 10.52 -29.09 7.38
CA ASP A 330 11.91 -28.67 7.50
C ASP A 330 12.76 -29.49 6.47
N GLU A 331 12.45 -29.44 5.21
CA GLU A 331 13.47 -29.67 4.21
C GLU A 331 14.19 -28.33 4.08
N GLU A 332 15.46 -28.33 4.42
CA GLU A 332 16.42 -27.26 4.26
C GLU A 332 16.60 -26.90 2.76
N GLU A 333 15.55 -26.40 2.14
CA GLU A 333 15.71 -25.36 1.14
C GLU A 333 15.70 -24.06 1.93
N GLU A 334 16.83 -23.39 1.93
CA GLU A 334 16.98 -22.03 2.41
C GLU A 334 15.97 -21.16 1.65
N GLU A 335 14.72 -21.09 2.16
CA GLU A 335 13.81 -20.01 1.81
C GLU A 335 14.41 -18.75 2.40
N GLU A 336 15.26 -18.12 1.62
CA GLU A 336 15.67 -16.74 1.84
C GLU A 336 14.39 -15.89 1.86
N GLY A 337 14.01 -15.40 3.03
CA GLY A 337 12.97 -14.38 3.08
C GLY A 337 11.88 -14.50 4.14
N VAL A 338 11.93 -15.44 5.06
CA VAL A 338 10.96 -15.46 6.17
C VAL A 338 11.34 -14.43 7.21
N SER A 339 10.52 -13.37 7.35
CA SER A 339 10.68 -12.29 8.31
C SER A 339 11.01 -12.79 9.73
N PHE A 340 11.84 -12.03 10.45
CA PHE A 340 12.21 -12.29 11.85
C PHE A 340 11.00 -12.51 12.78
N MET A 341 9.90 -11.81 12.55
CA MET A 341 8.63 -12.01 13.28
C MET A 341 8.07 -13.42 13.09
N MET A 342 8.08 -13.95 11.87
CA MET A 342 7.63 -15.31 11.60
C MET A 342 8.57 -16.35 12.23
N ARG A 343 9.87 -16.12 12.27
CA ARG A 343 10.85 -16.98 12.98
C ARG A 343 10.65 -16.95 14.49
N GLY A 344 10.41 -15.78 15.07
CA GLY A 344 10.10 -15.63 16.51
C GLY A 344 8.80 -16.35 16.88
N PHE A 345 7.81 -16.25 16.06
CA PHE A 345 6.52 -16.91 16.23
C PHE A 345 6.61 -18.44 16.10
N ARG A 346 7.37 -18.96 15.12
CA ARG A 346 7.67 -20.41 15.02
C ARG A 346 8.38 -20.94 16.27
N LYS A 347 9.34 -20.20 16.81
CA LYS A 347 10.06 -20.57 18.04
C LYS A 347 9.15 -20.57 19.28
N TYR A 348 8.22 -19.61 19.36
CA TYR A 348 7.23 -19.53 20.42
C TYR A 348 6.26 -20.71 20.38
N LEU A 349 5.71 -21.06 19.22
CA LEU A 349 4.82 -22.20 19.05
C LEU A 349 5.49 -23.55 19.39
N ARG A 350 6.77 -23.74 19.01
CA ARG A 350 7.53 -24.94 19.39
C ARG A 350 7.74 -25.07 20.89
N GLY A 351 7.90 -23.94 21.60
CA GLY A 351 8.11 -23.91 23.06
C GLY A 351 6.82 -24.17 23.86
N THR A 352 5.70 -23.72 23.34
CA THR A 352 4.42 -23.72 24.09
C THR A 352 3.58 -24.97 23.85
N LEU A 353 3.65 -25.60 22.69
CA LEU A 353 2.78 -26.72 22.31
C LEU A 353 3.40 -28.12 22.47
N GLY A 354 4.67 -28.25 22.90
CA GLY A 354 5.30 -29.49 23.47
C GLY A 354 5.10 -30.81 22.72
N GLY A 355 4.66 -30.81 21.46
CA GLY A 355 4.30 -32.00 20.70
C GLY A 355 5.19 -32.30 19.50
N LYS A 356 5.46 -33.58 19.22
CA LYS A 356 6.05 -34.01 17.95
C LYS A 356 5.03 -33.79 16.83
N LEU A 357 5.23 -32.76 16.04
CA LEU A 357 4.44 -32.48 14.85
C LEU A 357 4.66 -33.62 13.83
N LYS A 358 3.58 -34.25 13.35
CA LYS A 358 3.64 -35.31 12.33
C LYS A 358 3.55 -34.67 10.95
N LYS A 359 4.44 -35.11 10.02
CA LYS A 359 4.46 -34.63 8.62
C LYS A 359 3.11 -34.80 7.93
N LYS A 360 2.51 -33.73 7.43
CA LYS A 360 1.36 -33.78 6.52
C LYS A 360 1.45 -32.73 5.42
N LYS A 361 0.82 -33.06 4.31
CA LYS A 361 0.84 -32.42 2.99
C LYS A 361 0.90 -30.89 2.98
N LYS A 362 1.69 -30.37 2.02
CA LYS A 362 1.83 -28.96 1.59
C LYS A 362 0.49 -28.22 1.67
N TRP A 363 0.45 -27.15 2.44
CA TRP A 363 -0.71 -26.28 2.52
C TRP A 363 -0.76 -25.40 1.28
N ARG A 364 -1.91 -25.37 0.62
CA ARG A 364 -2.17 -24.58 -0.58
C ARG A 364 -3.47 -23.83 -0.36
N GLY A 365 -3.39 -22.57 -0.04
CA GLY A 365 -4.55 -21.67 0.11
C GLY A 365 -4.23 -20.43 0.95
N GLY A 366 -4.65 -19.27 0.51
CA GLY A 366 -4.38 -17.97 1.09
C GLY A 366 -4.81 -17.82 2.55
N MET A 367 -4.18 -16.93 3.30
CA MET A 367 -4.53 -16.56 4.69
C MET A 367 -5.75 -15.65 4.77
N CYS A 368 -6.37 -15.40 3.63
CA CYS A 368 -7.41 -14.42 3.40
C CYS A 368 -8.59 -14.34 4.40
N PRO A 369 -9.24 -15.44 4.81
CA PRO A 369 -10.46 -15.33 5.62
C PRO A 369 -10.25 -14.65 6.96
N TRP A 370 -9.12 -14.94 7.58
CA TRP A 370 -8.77 -14.41 8.89
C TRP A 370 -8.29 -12.95 8.81
N GLU A 371 -7.46 -12.66 7.83
CA GLU A 371 -6.91 -11.33 7.58
C GLU A 371 -8.00 -10.32 7.24
N GLN A 372 -8.97 -10.74 6.44
CA GLN A 372 -10.15 -9.98 6.09
C GLN A 372 -10.96 -9.56 7.33
N GLU A 373 -11.25 -10.48 8.25
CA GLU A 373 -12.00 -10.16 9.46
C GLU A 373 -11.25 -9.17 10.35
N SER A 374 -9.95 -9.36 10.56
CA SER A 374 -9.15 -8.44 11.37
C SER A 374 -9.02 -7.06 10.73
N SER A 375 -8.81 -6.99 9.42
CA SER A 375 -8.73 -5.72 8.70
C SER A 375 -10.04 -4.94 8.71
N ARG A 376 -11.18 -5.63 8.70
CA ARG A 376 -12.52 -5.03 8.66
C ARG A 376 -13.05 -4.71 10.04
N LYS A 377 -13.08 -5.70 10.95
CA LYS A 377 -13.73 -5.64 12.26
C LYS A 377 -12.78 -5.21 13.39
N GLY A 378 -11.48 -5.10 13.11
CA GLY A 378 -10.47 -4.79 14.11
C GLY A 378 -10.03 -6.01 14.90
N ILE A 379 -9.78 -5.85 16.21
CA ILE A 379 -9.26 -6.91 17.05
C ILE A 379 -10.36 -7.61 17.86
N PRO A 380 -10.33 -8.95 17.94
CA PRO A 380 -11.28 -9.69 18.76
C PRO A 380 -10.99 -9.48 20.24
N SER A 381 -12.04 -9.28 21.04
CA SER A 381 -11.99 -9.33 22.50
C SER A 381 -12.80 -10.51 23.01
N PHE A 382 -12.29 -11.21 24.04
CA PHE A 382 -12.99 -12.32 24.66
C PHE A 382 -13.89 -11.80 25.77
N CYS A 383 -15.15 -12.24 25.75
CA CYS A 383 -16.12 -11.95 26.78
C CYS A 383 -16.41 -13.22 27.57
N GLU A 384 -16.14 -13.24 28.89
CA GLU A 384 -16.45 -14.34 29.76
C GLU A 384 -17.97 -14.44 30.01
N ALA A 385 -18.68 -13.32 29.94
CA ALA A 385 -20.13 -13.27 30.09
C ALA A 385 -20.83 -13.16 28.73
N ALA A 386 -21.93 -13.91 28.59
CA ALA A 386 -22.75 -13.91 27.37
C ALA A 386 -23.40 -12.54 27.07
N ASP A 387 -23.45 -11.64 28.05
CA ASP A 387 -24.00 -10.28 27.93
C ASP A 387 -22.97 -9.22 27.52
N GLY A 388 -21.72 -9.62 27.29
CA GLY A 388 -20.65 -8.70 26.85
C GLY A 388 -20.12 -7.76 27.95
N THR A 389 -20.52 -7.92 29.20
CA THR A 389 -20.14 -6.99 30.28
C THR A 389 -18.75 -7.22 30.86
N SER A 390 -18.13 -8.38 30.60
CA SER A 390 -16.78 -8.71 31.04
C SER A 390 -15.93 -9.21 29.89
N CYS A 391 -15.50 -8.30 29.03
CA CYS A 391 -14.62 -8.62 27.91
C CYS A 391 -13.19 -8.27 28.28
N ALA A 392 -12.29 -9.26 28.27
CA ALA A 392 -10.85 -9.07 28.39
C ALA A 392 -10.18 -9.28 27.03
N PHE A 393 -9.33 -8.35 26.68
CA PHE A 393 -8.44 -8.55 25.54
C PHE A 393 -7.35 -9.54 25.95
N ASN A 394 -7.18 -10.59 25.15
CA ASN A 394 -6.08 -11.53 25.31
C ASN A 394 -5.19 -11.46 24.06
N GLU A 395 -4.00 -10.94 24.21
CA GLU A 395 -3.02 -10.76 23.13
C GLU A 395 -2.70 -12.07 22.37
N ASN A 396 -2.94 -13.23 23.03
CA ASN A 396 -2.71 -14.55 22.45
C ASN A 396 -4.00 -15.22 21.94
N ALA A 397 -5.13 -14.56 22.07
CA ALA A 397 -6.44 -15.16 21.85
C ALA A 397 -6.76 -15.43 20.39
N VAL A 398 -6.12 -14.69 19.50
CA VAL A 398 -6.23 -14.85 18.05
C VAL A 398 -5.87 -16.26 17.58
N PHE A 399 -5.10 -16.99 18.40
CA PHE A 399 -4.51 -18.28 18.03
C PHE A 399 -4.99 -19.47 18.88
N LEU A 400 -6.02 -19.34 19.73
CA LEU A 400 -6.44 -20.42 20.61
C LEU A 400 -7.61 -21.23 20.05
N GLU A 401 -7.34 -22.50 19.81
CA GLU A 401 -8.24 -23.52 19.25
C GLU A 401 -9.55 -23.78 20.05
N GLY A 402 -9.68 -23.25 21.26
CA GLY A 402 -10.85 -23.41 22.13
C GLY A 402 -11.98 -22.40 21.93
N ALA A 403 -11.77 -21.43 21.07
CA ALA A 403 -12.61 -20.23 20.95
C ALA A 403 -14.03 -20.43 20.39
N ARG A 404 -14.39 -21.62 19.92
CA ARG A 404 -15.70 -21.92 19.31
C ARG A 404 -16.93 -21.75 20.22
N LYS A 405 -16.73 -21.50 21.51
CA LYS A 405 -17.83 -21.40 22.51
C LYS A 405 -17.87 -20.04 23.21
N VAL A 406 -17.07 -19.08 22.82
CA VAL A 406 -16.97 -17.78 23.48
C VAL A 406 -17.62 -16.73 22.61
N ASN A 407 -18.43 -15.86 23.20
CA ASN A 407 -18.96 -14.68 22.52
C ASN A 407 -17.81 -13.70 22.26
N TYR A 408 -17.63 -13.30 21.02
CA TYR A 408 -16.64 -12.29 20.63
C TYR A 408 -17.30 -10.93 20.55
N ALA A 409 -16.64 -9.92 21.08
CA ALA A 409 -16.90 -8.54 20.71
C ALA A 409 -15.68 -8.02 19.96
N TRP A 410 -15.91 -7.41 18.82
CA TRP A 410 -14.86 -6.78 18.04
C TRP A 410 -14.61 -5.37 18.56
N LYS A 411 -13.34 -4.96 18.60
CA LYS A 411 -12.92 -3.59 18.92
C LYS A 411 -12.24 -2.97 17.72
N PHE A 412 -12.50 -1.68 17.54
CA PHE A 412 -11.88 -0.88 16.47
C PHE A 412 -12.31 -1.31 15.06
N PRO A 413 -13.61 -1.38 14.78
CA PRO A 413 -14.12 -1.77 13.46
C PRO A 413 -13.83 -0.67 12.43
N ILE A 414 -12.81 -0.90 11.60
CA ILE A 414 -12.34 0.09 10.60
C ILE A 414 -13.39 0.29 9.50
N GLU A 415 -14.07 -0.77 9.08
CA GLU A 415 -15.13 -0.68 8.08
C GLU A 415 -16.27 0.23 8.53
N ASP A 416 -16.61 0.19 9.82
CA ASP A 416 -17.64 1.08 10.40
C ASP A 416 -17.21 2.55 10.36
N LEU A 417 -15.90 2.85 10.51
CA LEU A 417 -15.40 4.21 10.32
C LEU A 417 -15.54 4.66 8.86
N PHE A 418 -15.22 3.77 7.91
CA PHE A 418 -15.36 4.09 6.50
C PHE A 418 -16.80 4.41 6.14
N GLN A 419 -17.74 3.59 6.61
CA GLN A 419 -19.17 3.80 6.44
C GLN A 419 -19.66 5.08 7.12
N LYS A 420 -19.26 5.31 8.36
CA LYS A 420 -19.64 6.48 9.18
C LYS A 420 -19.20 7.79 8.54
N HIS A 421 -18.01 7.81 7.93
CA HIS A 421 -17.43 9.02 7.37
C HIS A 421 -17.53 9.13 5.85
N GLY A 422 -18.07 8.09 5.19
CA GLY A 422 -18.25 8.06 3.75
C GLY A 422 -16.93 8.02 2.98
N VAL A 423 -16.07 7.06 3.31
CA VAL A 423 -14.85 6.80 2.54
C VAL A 423 -15.23 6.32 1.14
N ASP A 424 -14.83 7.04 0.12
CA ASP A 424 -15.24 6.77 -1.27
C ASP A 424 -14.49 5.56 -1.84
N LEU A 425 -13.18 5.48 -1.61
CA LEU A 425 -12.29 4.46 -2.14
C LEU A 425 -11.27 4.02 -1.07
N ALA A 426 -11.05 2.72 -0.98
CA ALA A 426 -9.94 2.16 -0.22
C ALA A 426 -9.12 1.20 -1.08
N PHE A 427 -7.78 1.30 -1.07
CA PHE A 427 -6.95 0.39 -1.84
C PHE A 427 -5.81 -0.22 -1.03
N TYR A 428 -5.41 -1.42 -1.45
CA TYR A 428 -4.57 -2.33 -0.70
C TYR A 428 -3.62 -3.10 -1.62
N GLY A 429 -2.68 -3.81 -1.01
CA GLY A 429 -1.80 -4.78 -1.61
C GLY A 429 -1.96 -6.18 -1.01
N HIS A 430 -0.82 -6.80 -0.66
CA HIS A 430 -0.69 -8.08 0.03
C HIS A 430 -1.09 -9.30 -0.82
N GLU A 431 -2.25 -9.28 -1.44
CA GLU A 431 -2.63 -10.23 -2.47
C GLU A 431 -2.06 -9.75 -3.79
N HIS A 432 -1.18 -10.55 -4.39
CA HIS A 432 -0.39 -10.16 -5.56
C HIS A 432 -1.23 -10.24 -6.86
N GLU A 433 -2.36 -9.58 -6.86
CA GLU A 433 -3.30 -9.52 -7.97
C GLU A 433 -3.97 -8.15 -8.05
N TYR A 434 -4.75 -7.95 -9.09
CA TYR A 434 -5.69 -6.85 -9.17
C TYR A 434 -7.11 -7.36 -9.05
N TRP A 435 -7.87 -6.78 -8.13
CA TRP A 435 -9.32 -6.94 -8.10
C TRP A 435 -9.99 -5.70 -7.49
N ARG A 436 -11.27 -5.56 -7.73
CA ARG A 436 -12.12 -4.52 -7.11
C ARG A 436 -13.47 -5.03 -6.70
N SER A 437 -14.05 -4.37 -5.71
CA SER A 437 -15.43 -4.63 -5.28
C SER A 437 -16.43 -3.70 -5.98
N PHE A 438 -17.69 -4.10 -5.95
CA PHE A 438 -18.78 -3.14 -5.90
C PHE A 438 -18.72 -2.32 -4.61
N PRO A 439 -19.46 -1.17 -4.49
CA PRO A 439 -19.63 -0.52 -3.20
C PRO A 439 -20.17 -1.51 -2.18
N VAL A 440 -19.47 -1.69 -1.06
CA VAL A 440 -19.75 -2.78 -0.11
C VAL A 440 -19.66 -2.30 1.34
N TYR A 441 -20.49 -2.88 2.18
CA TYR A 441 -20.44 -2.80 3.65
C TYR A 441 -20.99 -4.08 4.26
N ASP A 442 -20.35 -4.61 5.29
CA ASP A 442 -20.74 -5.84 6.01
C ASP A 442 -21.03 -7.02 5.05
N GLU A 443 -20.10 -7.22 4.08
CA GLU A 443 -20.17 -8.27 3.05
C GLU A 443 -21.37 -8.16 2.08
N LYS A 444 -22.08 -7.05 2.10
CA LYS A 444 -23.23 -6.81 1.23
C LYS A 444 -22.92 -5.67 0.27
N VAL A 445 -23.28 -5.86 -0.98
CA VAL A 445 -23.28 -4.77 -1.96
C VAL A 445 -24.31 -3.74 -1.52
N VAL A 446 -23.86 -2.50 -1.39
CA VAL A 446 -24.72 -1.38 -0.99
C VAL A 446 -24.97 -0.52 -2.22
N ASN A 447 -26.16 -0.67 -2.77
CA ASN A 447 -26.52 -0.02 -4.02
C ASN A 447 -26.66 1.50 -3.84
N GLY A 448 -26.05 2.23 -4.77
CA GLY A 448 -26.39 3.60 -5.07
C GLY A 448 -27.65 3.69 -5.95
N THR A 449 -27.75 4.75 -6.70
CA THR A 449 -28.87 4.95 -7.62
C THR A 449 -28.75 4.06 -8.86
N GLU A 450 -27.52 3.83 -9.34
CA GLU A 450 -27.21 2.98 -10.49
C GLU A 450 -25.80 2.40 -10.33
N ILE A 451 -25.67 1.09 -10.42
CA ILE A 451 -24.39 0.39 -10.33
C ILE A 451 -24.28 -0.58 -11.50
N THR A 452 -23.29 -0.35 -12.35
CA THR A 452 -22.88 -1.25 -13.43
C THR A 452 -21.45 -1.76 -13.16
N LEU A 453 -20.90 -2.59 -14.06
CA LEU A 453 -19.53 -3.08 -13.89
C LEU A 453 -18.49 -1.97 -14.00
N ASP A 454 -18.75 -0.95 -14.78
CA ASP A 454 -17.80 0.11 -15.11
C ASP A 454 -18.19 1.48 -14.55
N ARG A 455 -19.35 1.58 -13.86
CA ARG A 455 -19.84 2.83 -13.30
C ARG A 455 -20.61 2.63 -12.00
N TYR A 456 -20.23 3.37 -10.97
CA TYR A 456 -20.90 3.43 -9.68
C TYR A 456 -21.46 4.83 -9.47
N PHE A 457 -22.77 4.98 -9.64
CA PHE A 457 -23.45 6.26 -9.50
C PHE A 457 -24.10 6.39 -8.13
N GLU A 458 -23.77 7.46 -7.39
CA GLU A 458 -24.23 7.71 -6.02
C GLU A 458 -24.03 6.50 -5.09
N PRO A 459 -22.81 5.92 -5.01
CA PRO A 459 -22.57 4.74 -4.17
C PRO A 459 -22.88 5.06 -2.70
N LYS A 460 -23.27 4.03 -1.95
CA LYS A 460 -23.60 4.14 -0.51
C LYS A 460 -22.69 3.29 0.38
N GLY A 461 -21.55 2.92 -0.12
CA GLY A 461 -20.48 2.22 0.58
C GLY A 461 -19.15 2.40 -0.11
N THR A 462 -18.10 2.03 0.57
CA THR A 462 -16.72 2.12 0.06
C THR A 462 -16.50 1.13 -1.08
N VAL A 463 -15.80 1.56 -2.12
CA VAL A 463 -15.23 0.67 -3.14
C VAL A 463 -13.85 0.23 -2.68
N HIS A 464 -13.60 -1.08 -2.63
CA HIS A 464 -12.30 -1.64 -2.26
C HIS A 464 -11.57 -2.14 -3.51
N VAL A 465 -10.27 -1.83 -3.58
CA VAL A 465 -9.39 -2.24 -4.67
C VAL A 465 -8.15 -2.90 -4.08
N VAL A 466 -7.75 -4.05 -4.60
CA VAL A 466 -6.40 -4.58 -4.40
C VAL A 466 -5.59 -4.32 -5.66
N THR A 467 -4.42 -3.73 -5.51
CA THR A 467 -3.47 -3.40 -6.57
C THR A 467 -2.08 -3.92 -6.20
N GLY A 468 -2.03 -5.19 -5.70
CA GLY A 468 -0.82 -5.87 -5.25
C GLY A 468 0.02 -6.48 -6.37
N ALA A 469 -0.32 -6.22 -7.63
CA ALA A 469 0.39 -6.76 -8.79
C ALA A 469 1.63 -5.93 -9.19
N GLY A 470 2.28 -5.24 -8.25
CA GLY A 470 3.35 -4.25 -8.51
C GLY A 470 4.68 -4.81 -9.01
N GLY A 471 4.86 -6.12 -9.09
CA GLY A 471 6.05 -6.69 -9.73
C GLY A 471 6.88 -7.65 -8.87
N ASN A 472 6.37 -8.09 -7.73
CA ASN A 472 7.08 -9.09 -6.94
C ASN A 472 7.22 -10.42 -7.71
N ALA A 473 8.45 -10.80 -8.04
CA ALA A 473 8.76 -12.06 -8.73
C ALA A 473 8.82 -13.27 -7.78
N ASN A 474 8.75 -13.07 -6.48
CA ASN A 474 8.71 -14.16 -5.49
C ASN A 474 7.30 -14.75 -5.30
N MET A 475 6.40 -14.42 -6.20
CA MET A 475 5.12 -15.10 -6.28
C MET A 475 5.37 -16.59 -6.51
N ASP A 476 5.21 -17.38 -5.48
CA ASP A 476 5.18 -18.82 -5.60
C ASP A 476 3.88 -19.17 -6.35
N LEU A 477 4.01 -19.15 -7.68
CA LEU A 477 3.05 -19.72 -8.59
C LEU A 477 3.14 -21.24 -8.39
N GLY A 478 2.68 -21.74 -7.25
CA GLY A 478 2.47 -23.16 -7.10
C GLY A 478 1.72 -23.66 -8.33
N ASP A 479 2.03 -24.88 -8.79
CA ASP A 479 1.41 -25.55 -9.94
C ASP A 479 -0.14 -25.67 -9.88
N ASP A 480 -0.77 -25.10 -8.85
CA ASP A 480 -2.21 -24.91 -8.77
C ASP A 480 -2.59 -23.59 -9.45
N PRO A 481 -3.61 -23.60 -10.31
CA PRO A 481 -4.20 -22.36 -10.78
C PRO A 481 -4.54 -21.50 -9.57
N PRO A 482 -4.33 -20.18 -9.64
CA PRO A 482 -4.66 -19.28 -8.55
C PRO A 482 -6.03 -19.68 -8.04
N SER A 483 -6.14 -19.86 -6.74
CA SER A 483 -7.38 -20.30 -6.10
C SER A 483 -8.44 -19.36 -6.63
N ARG A 484 -9.31 -19.88 -7.48
CA ARG A 484 -10.30 -19.12 -8.23
C ARG A 484 -11.32 -18.56 -7.25
N GLY A 485 -10.94 -17.48 -6.62
CA GLY A 485 -11.90 -16.58 -6.02
C GLY A 485 -12.60 -15.88 -7.15
N VAL A 486 -13.82 -16.25 -7.41
CA VAL A 486 -14.49 -15.91 -8.64
C VAL A 486 -15.33 -14.67 -8.39
N CYS A 487 -14.85 -13.53 -8.88
CA CYS A 487 -15.81 -12.58 -9.40
C CYS A 487 -16.62 -13.28 -10.48
N GLN A 488 -17.92 -13.15 -10.49
CA GLN A 488 -18.81 -13.85 -11.42
C GLN A 488 -18.31 -13.74 -12.85
N LEU A 489 -17.68 -14.80 -13.34
CA LEU A 489 -17.31 -14.92 -14.73
C LEU A 489 -18.25 -15.87 -15.44
N LYS A 490 -18.45 -15.63 -16.72
CA LYS A 490 -19.23 -16.42 -17.66
C LYS A 490 -19.21 -17.92 -17.34
N GLY A 491 -20.28 -18.45 -16.75
CA GLY A 491 -20.40 -19.87 -16.47
C GLY A 491 -21.17 -20.23 -15.22
N GLY A 492 -21.61 -19.26 -14.44
CA GLY A 492 -22.59 -19.49 -13.38
C GLY A 492 -22.03 -20.28 -12.21
N LEU A 493 -20.86 -19.97 -11.72
CA LEU A 493 -20.39 -20.50 -10.43
C LEU A 493 -21.20 -19.82 -9.31
N LYS A 494 -22.03 -20.60 -8.65
CA LYS A 494 -22.93 -20.18 -7.55
C LYS A 494 -22.22 -19.71 -6.29
N ASP A 495 -20.88 -19.63 -6.31
CA ASP A 495 -20.04 -19.48 -5.12
C ASP A 495 -19.16 -18.22 -5.17
N ALA A 496 -19.43 -17.28 -6.06
CA ALA A 496 -18.70 -16.01 -6.12
C ALA A 496 -19.06 -15.11 -4.93
N SER A 497 -18.06 -14.38 -4.40
CA SER A 497 -18.33 -13.31 -3.45
C SER A 497 -19.20 -12.24 -4.13
N PRO A 498 -20.44 -12.00 -3.67
CA PRO A 498 -21.40 -11.16 -4.39
C PRO A 498 -20.93 -9.71 -4.53
N TRP A 499 -19.98 -9.30 -3.71
CA TRP A 499 -19.39 -7.96 -3.71
C TRP A 499 -18.22 -7.81 -4.70
N CYS A 500 -17.67 -8.86 -5.26
CA CYS A 500 -16.58 -8.78 -6.22
C CYS A 500 -17.09 -8.33 -7.60
N ALA A 501 -16.54 -7.24 -8.14
CA ALA A 501 -16.93 -6.68 -9.43
C ALA A 501 -15.99 -7.14 -10.56
N PHE A 502 -14.68 -7.17 -10.30
CA PHE A 502 -13.66 -7.54 -11.29
C PHE A 502 -12.44 -8.14 -10.61
N GLN A 503 -11.81 -9.11 -11.29
CA GLN A 503 -10.51 -9.69 -10.90
C GLN A 503 -9.70 -10.00 -12.15
N SER A 504 -8.43 -9.61 -12.19
CA SER A 504 -7.52 -9.95 -13.29
C SER A 504 -7.02 -11.39 -13.21
N GLY A 505 -6.65 -11.95 -14.37
CA GLY A 505 -5.98 -13.26 -14.42
C GLY A 505 -6.91 -14.49 -14.40
N VAL A 506 -8.22 -14.31 -14.34
CA VAL A 506 -9.20 -15.43 -14.24
C VAL A 506 -9.64 -15.99 -15.60
N ASP A 507 -9.55 -15.21 -16.68
CA ASP A 507 -10.26 -15.53 -17.96
C ASP A 507 -9.38 -16.29 -18.98
N HIS A 508 -8.10 -16.53 -18.75
CA HIS A 508 -7.20 -17.01 -19.80
C HIS A 508 -6.75 -18.48 -19.67
N GLY A 509 -7.15 -19.21 -18.65
CA GLY A 509 -6.80 -20.63 -18.50
C GLY A 509 -5.28 -20.89 -18.48
N ASP A 510 -4.46 -19.85 -18.50
CA ASP A 510 -3.01 -19.90 -18.47
C ASP A 510 -2.54 -19.41 -17.09
N SER A 511 -1.97 -20.35 -16.33
CA SER A 511 -1.37 -20.09 -15.01
C SER A 511 -0.18 -19.12 -15.04
N ARG A 512 0.15 -18.58 -16.21
CA ARG A 512 1.25 -17.64 -16.46
C ARG A 512 0.80 -16.17 -16.62
N SER A 513 -0.47 -15.88 -16.49
CA SER A 513 -1.01 -14.51 -16.63
C SER A 513 -0.95 -13.70 -15.32
N GLN A 514 0.16 -13.75 -14.60
CA GLN A 514 0.44 -12.71 -13.62
C GLN A 514 0.86 -11.46 -14.36
N GLU A 515 -0.01 -10.49 -14.39
CA GLU A 515 0.27 -9.20 -14.98
C GLU A 515 0.86 -8.30 -13.90
N PHE A 516 2.14 -7.95 -14.03
CA PHE A 516 2.64 -6.80 -13.29
C PHE A 516 1.86 -5.58 -13.75
N ALA A 517 1.23 -4.91 -12.81
CA ALA A 517 0.24 -3.91 -13.12
C ALA A 517 0.20 -2.78 -12.09
N TYR A 518 -0.37 -1.65 -12.47
CA TYR A 518 -0.56 -0.49 -11.62
C TYR A 518 -1.88 0.22 -11.94
N GLY A 519 -2.44 0.88 -10.95
CA GLY A 519 -3.65 1.71 -11.11
C GLY A 519 -3.30 3.18 -11.32
N VAL A 520 -4.11 3.86 -12.11
CA VAL A 520 -4.11 5.32 -12.21
C VAL A 520 -5.50 5.82 -11.83
N VAL A 521 -5.55 6.66 -10.80
CA VAL A 521 -6.79 7.29 -10.36
C VAL A 521 -6.80 8.73 -10.85
N THR A 522 -7.79 9.08 -11.64
CA THR A 522 -7.99 10.43 -12.16
C THR A 522 -9.22 11.05 -11.52
N PHE A 523 -9.05 12.16 -10.79
CA PHE A 523 -10.15 12.93 -10.22
C PHE A 523 -10.51 14.06 -11.19
N GLU A 524 -11.47 13.77 -12.06
CA GLU A 524 -11.89 14.65 -13.15
C GLU A 524 -12.62 15.90 -12.62
N SER A 525 -13.32 15.74 -11.51
CA SER A 525 -14.06 16.83 -10.85
C SER A 525 -14.32 16.50 -9.36
N ALA A 526 -14.99 17.41 -8.67
CA ALA A 526 -15.52 17.16 -7.33
C ALA A 526 -16.58 16.03 -7.30
N SER A 527 -17.13 15.62 -8.45
CA SER A 527 -18.22 14.63 -8.54
C SER A 527 -17.88 13.42 -9.39
N LYS A 528 -16.68 13.33 -9.98
CA LYS A 528 -16.30 12.20 -10.81
C LYS A 528 -14.83 11.84 -10.65
N MET A 529 -14.57 10.57 -10.39
CA MET A 529 -13.26 9.94 -10.48
C MET A 529 -13.31 8.73 -11.42
N THR A 530 -12.18 8.46 -12.08
CA THR A 530 -11.99 7.27 -12.92
C THR A 530 -10.74 6.51 -12.43
N TRP A 531 -10.89 5.20 -12.33
CA TRP A 531 -9.78 4.28 -12.15
C TRP A 531 -9.46 3.59 -13.46
N GLU A 532 -8.21 3.56 -13.84
CA GLU A 532 -7.68 2.77 -14.95
C GLU A 532 -6.59 1.87 -14.44
N HIS A 533 -6.60 0.59 -14.83
CA HIS A 533 -5.58 -0.37 -14.44
C HIS A 533 -4.81 -0.85 -15.66
N PHE A 534 -3.48 -0.79 -15.61
CA PHE A 534 -2.61 -1.01 -16.74
C PHE A 534 -1.66 -2.17 -16.49
N SER A 535 -1.51 -3.08 -17.47
CA SER A 535 -0.49 -4.12 -17.49
C SER A 535 0.86 -3.56 -17.89
N ALA A 536 1.91 -3.87 -17.15
CA ALA A 536 3.28 -3.56 -17.52
C ALA A 536 3.95 -4.67 -18.36
N LEU A 537 3.31 -5.82 -18.51
CA LEU A 537 3.83 -6.94 -19.30
C LEU A 537 3.22 -6.98 -20.71
N ASP A 538 2.03 -6.42 -20.91
CA ASP A 538 1.32 -6.36 -22.20
C ASP A 538 1.38 -4.93 -22.79
N ASP A 539 2.60 -4.40 -22.89
CA ASP A 539 2.93 -3.10 -23.52
C ASP A 539 2.07 -1.91 -23.03
N GLY A 540 1.76 -1.88 -21.73
CA GLY A 540 0.95 -0.83 -21.11
C GLY A 540 -0.53 -0.92 -21.44
N LYS A 541 -1.03 -2.08 -21.82
CA LYS A 541 -2.45 -2.28 -22.12
C LYS A 541 -3.30 -2.04 -20.88
N ARG A 542 -4.37 -1.28 -21.06
CA ARG A 542 -5.39 -1.11 -20.04
C ARG A 542 -6.22 -2.38 -19.91
N ILE A 543 -6.25 -2.96 -18.72
CA ILE A 543 -6.96 -4.21 -18.39
C ILE A 543 -8.30 -3.98 -17.73
N ASP A 544 -8.49 -2.84 -17.05
CA ASP A 544 -9.78 -2.46 -16.47
C ASP A 544 -9.95 -0.93 -16.47
N THR A 545 -11.20 -0.48 -16.48
CA THR A 545 -11.57 0.93 -16.30
C THR A 545 -12.96 1.04 -15.70
N TRP A 546 -13.13 1.91 -14.72
CA TRP A 546 -14.41 2.16 -14.06
C TRP A 546 -14.40 3.52 -13.37
N SER A 547 -15.58 3.99 -12.98
CA SER A 547 -15.74 5.31 -12.38
C SER A 547 -16.66 5.31 -11.18
N ILE A 548 -16.43 6.26 -10.28
CA ILE A 548 -17.40 6.71 -9.28
C ILE A 548 -17.91 8.08 -9.70
N GLU A 549 -19.22 8.24 -9.73
CA GLU A 549 -19.88 9.51 -9.96
C GLU A 549 -20.86 9.79 -8.84
N THR A 550 -20.68 10.92 -8.13
CA THR A 550 -21.54 11.32 -7.02
C THR A 550 -21.61 12.83 -6.88
N ALA A 551 -22.79 13.34 -6.63
CA ALA A 551 -23.01 14.76 -6.33
C ALA A 551 -23.01 15.03 -4.81
N SER A 552 -23.09 13.97 -4.00
CA SER A 552 -23.16 14.08 -2.52
C SER A 552 -22.11 13.19 -1.87
N HIS A 553 -21.04 13.81 -1.42
CA HIS A 553 -20.04 13.17 -0.56
C HIS A 553 -20.42 13.29 0.91
N GLY A 554 -20.05 12.30 1.70
CA GLY A 554 -20.25 12.34 3.14
C GLY A 554 -20.69 10.99 3.71
N PRO A 555 -21.15 10.97 4.97
CA PRO A 555 -21.55 9.75 5.63
C PRO A 555 -22.53 8.91 4.82
N PHE A 556 -22.30 7.62 4.73
CA PHE A 556 -23.25 6.72 4.09
C PHE A 556 -24.38 6.39 5.07
N ASP A 557 -25.63 6.46 4.60
CA ASP A 557 -26.79 6.17 5.47
C ASP A 557 -26.88 4.68 5.80
N ALA A 558 -26.71 4.34 7.07
CA ALA A 558 -26.83 2.97 7.56
C ALA A 558 -28.23 2.36 7.34
N ARG A 559 -29.25 3.17 7.02
CA ARG A 559 -30.62 2.71 6.78
C ARG A 559 -30.90 2.29 5.33
N ALA A 560 -29.97 2.51 4.42
CA ALA A 560 -30.10 2.11 3.02
C ALA A 560 -30.04 0.57 2.79
N TYR A 561 -29.80 -0.21 3.85
CA TYR A 561 -29.58 -1.67 3.80
C TYR A 561 -30.84 -2.53 3.75
N SER A 562 -32.03 -1.98 3.86
CA SER A 562 -33.27 -2.77 3.98
C SER A 562 -34.03 -3.00 2.66
N ALA A 563 -33.50 -2.55 1.52
CA ALA A 563 -34.09 -2.85 0.24
C ALA A 563 -33.61 -4.21 -0.25
N ASP A 564 -34.53 -5.14 -0.45
CA ASP A 564 -34.32 -6.44 -1.10
C ASP A 564 -33.39 -6.26 -2.31
N LEU A 565 -32.21 -6.82 -2.22
CA LEU A 565 -31.31 -6.99 -3.36
C LEU A 565 -32.03 -7.88 -4.36
N GLY A 566 -32.59 -7.28 -5.41
CA GLY A 566 -32.92 -8.05 -6.61
C GLY A 566 -31.67 -8.85 -6.94
N SER A 567 -31.83 -10.16 -7.10
CA SER A 567 -30.76 -11.13 -7.23
C SER A 567 -29.65 -10.59 -8.14
N ALA A 568 -28.39 -10.86 -7.80
CA ALA A 568 -27.21 -10.53 -8.62
C ALA A 568 -27.36 -10.95 -10.09
N ASP A 569 -28.35 -11.80 -10.40
CA ASP A 569 -28.79 -12.20 -11.73
C ASP A 569 -29.30 -11.04 -12.61
N ALA A 570 -29.75 -9.92 -12.02
CA ALA A 570 -30.22 -8.77 -12.79
C ALA A 570 -29.07 -7.96 -13.42
N ILE A 571 -27.89 -7.94 -12.81
CA ILE A 571 -26.72 -7.22 -13.32
C ILE A 571 -25.99 -8.03 -14.42
N ALA A 572 -26.16 -9.36 -14.42
CA ALA A 572 -25.52 -10.26 -15.38
C ALA A 572 -26.20 -10.35 -16.74
N THR A 573 -27.38 -9.73 -16.93
CA THR A 573 -28.17 -9.85 -18.19
C THR A 573 -27.88 -8.77 -19.22
N GLU A 574 -27.02 -7.77 -18.95
CA GLU A 574 -26.63 -6.72 -19.89
C GLU A 574 -25.21 -6.89 -20.48
N ARG A 575 -24.79 -8.12 -20.73
CA ARG A 575 -23.55 -8.41 -21.45
C ARG A 575 -23.79 -8.91 -22.85
#